data_28156e473ae3469e448cc20fcc51c3b3
#
_entry.id   28156e473ae3469e448cc20fcc51c3b3
#
_cell.length_a   1.000
_cell.length_b   1.000
_cell.length_c   1.000
_cell.angle_alpha   90.00
_cell.angle_beta   90.00
_cell.angle_gamma   90.00
#
_symmetry.space_group_name_H-M   'P 1'
#
loop_
_entity.id
_entity.type
_entity.pdbx_description
1 polymer ?
#
loop_
_entity_poly.entity_id
_entity_poly.type
_entity_poly.pdbx_seq_one_letter_code
_entity_poly.pdbx_strand_id
1 'polypeptide(L)'
;MKTWQSIFIGIILGLLSSSVILLIAAQPKGVPLELKPPPTPIPIIIQVSGEVIAPGVYALPTASRVLAAIEIAGGFTPEANIELVNLAKPLEDGEKIWVPAMV
;
A
#
# COMPACT_ATOMS: atom_id res chain seq x y z
N MET A 1 8.18 22.13 -67.87
CA MET A 1 7.95 22.89 -66.62
C MET A 1 6.85 22.35 -65.76
N LYS A 2 5.78 21.90 -66.29
CA LYS A 2 4.66 21.33 -65.51
C LYS A 2 5.01 20.01 -64.79
N THR A 3 5.90 19.19 -65.33
CA THR A 3 6.37 17.94 -64.70
C THR A 3 7.24 18.17 -63.47
N TRP A 4 8.02 19.22 -63.43
CA TRP A 4 8.85 19.57 -62.29
C TRP A 4 8.00 20.01 -61.08
N GLN A 5 6.98 20.81 -61.35
CA GLN A 5 6.05 21.26 -60.31
C GLN A 5 5.28 20.07 -59.71
N SER A 6 4.87 19.10 -60.55
CA SER A 6 4.21 17.91 -60.09
C SER A 6 5.09 17.03 -59.20
N ILE A 7 6.38 16.91 -59.54
CA ILE A 7 7.37 16.19 -58.74
C ILE A 7 7.59 16.86 -57.38
N PHE A 8 7.72 18.17 -57.33
CA PHE A 8 7.87 18.92 -56.09
C PHE A 8 6.64 18.80 -55.23
N ILE A 9 5.45 18.88 -55.76
CA ILE A 9 4.19 18.71 -55.00
C ILE A 9 4.07 17.29 -54.46
N GLY A 10 4.44 16.29 -55.24
CA GLY A 10 4.44 14.89 -54.78
C GLY A 10 5.41 14.64 -53.63
N ILE A 11 6.61 15.20 -53.72
CA ILE A 11 7.62 15.08 -52.65
C ILE A 11 7.15 15.78 -51.34
N ILE A 12 6.58 16.95 -51.44
CA ILE A 12 6.07 17.70 -50.28
C ILE A 12 4.90 16.94 -49.64
N LEU A 13 3.97 16.43 -50.42
CA LEU A 13 2.85 15.64 -49.91
C LEU A 13 3.31 14.33 -49.26
N GLY A 14 4.30 13.67 -49.85
CA GLY A 14 4.91 12.46 -49.31
C GLY A 14 5.62 12.72 -47.97
N LEU A 15 6.37 13.80 -47.84
CA LEU A 15 7.04 14.19 -46.62
C LEU A 15 6.05 14.54 -45.52
N LEU A 16 4.97 15.24 -45.81
CA LEU A 16 3.93 15.59 -44.86
C LEU A 16 3.21 14.33 -44.32
N SER A 17 2.86 13.40 -45.19
CA SER A 17 2.22 12.15 -44.78
C SER A 17 3.15 11.28 -43.96
N SER A 18 4.43 11.22 -44.29
CA SER A 18 5.45 10.53 -43.50
C SER A 18 5.60 11.12 -42.08
N SER A 19 5.58 12.44 -41.96
CA SER A 19 5.63 13.12 -40.64
C SER A 19 4.42 12.79 -39.77
N VAL A 20 3.23 12.74 -40.35
CA VAL A 20 2.00 12.41 -39.61
C VAL A 20 2.05 10.97 -39.14
N ILE A 21 2.49 10.04 -39.98
CA ILE A 21 2.63 8.63 -39.58
C ILE A 21 3.66 8.47 -38.47
N LEU A 22 4.77 9.20 -38.54
CA LEU A 22 5.79 9.16 -37.49
C LEU A 22 5.28 9.69 -36.18
N LEU A 23 4.49 10.75 -36.18
CA LEU A 23 3.86 11.32 -34.99
C LEU A 23 2.88 10.33 -34.35
N ILE A 24 2.08 9.65 -35.13
CA ILE A 24 1.14 8.63 -34.63
C ILE A 24 1.90 7.41 -34.11
N ALA A 25 2.97 6.99 -34.78
CA ALA A 25 3.79 5.86 -34.33
C ALA A 25 4.65 6.21 -33.10
N ALA A 26 5.02 7.48 -32.93
CA ALA A 26 5.80 7.96 -31.80
C ALA A 26 4.93 8.32 -30.59
N GLN A 27 3.61 8.28 -30.72
CA GLN A 27 2.76 8.35 -29.52
C GLN A 27 3.10 7.18 -28.62
N PRO A 28 3.50 7.43 -27.37
CA PRO A 28 3.79 6.34 -26.47
C PRO A 28 2.52 5.50 -26.38
N LYS A 29 2.57 4.30 -26.90
CA LYS A 29 1.63 3.26 -26.50
C LYS A 29 1.97 2.89 -25.06
N GLY A 30 1.89 3.89 -24.18
CA GLY A 30 1.86 3.67 -22.76
C GLY A 30 0.60 2.89 -22.50
N VAL A 31 0.72 1.60 -22.37
CA VAL A 31 -0.20 0.87 -21.53
C VAL A 31 -0.18 1.66 -20.23
N PRO A 32 -1.31 2.29 -19.81
CA PRO A 32 -1.31 2.88 -18.50
C PRO A 32 -0.84 1.78 -17.57
N LEU A 33 0.28 2.03 -16.92
CA LEU A 33 0.68 1.23 -15.78
C LEU A 33 -0.47 1.35 -14.79
N GLU A 34 -1.43 0.42 -14.88
CA GLU A 34 -2.30 0.17 -13.77
C GLU A 34 -1.39 -0.33 -12.66
N LEU A 35 -0.91 0.61 -11.89
CA LEU A 35 -0.47 0.30 -10.56
C LEU A 35 -1.67 -0.33 -9.88
N LYS A 36 -1.74 -1.65 -9.93
CA LYS A 36 -2.63 -2.37 -9.03
C LYS A 36 -2.29 -1.86 -7.65
N PRO A 37 -3.21 -1.20 -6.93
CA PRO A 37 -2.94 -0.87 -5.55
C PRO A 37 -2.47 -2.16 -4.89
N PRO A 38 -1.40 -2.15 -4.08
CA PRO A 38 -0.98 -3.33 -3.37
C PRO A 38 -2.21 -3.91 -2.68
N PRO A 39 -2.41 -5.24 -2.71
CA PRO A 39 -3.56 -5.83 -2.05
C PRO A 39 -3.61 -5.29 -0.64
N THR A 40 -4.75 -4.70 -0.26
CA THR A 40 -4.95 -4.20 1.09
C THR A 40 -4.71 -5.36 2.04
N PRO A 41 -3.69 -5.32 2.91
CA PRO A 41 -3.44 -6.43 3.80
C PRO A 41 -4.67 -6.64 4.67
N ILE A 42 -5.10 -7.89 4.78
CA ILE A 42 -6.23 -8.26 5.65
C ILE A 42 -5.81 -7.97 7.09
N PRO A 43 -6.57 -7.16 7.85
CA PRO A 43 -6.23 -6.89 9.23
C PRO A 43 -6.27 -8.16 10.08
N ILE A 44 -5.38 -8.23 11.05
CA ILE A 44 -5.38 -9.31 12.03
C ILE A 44 -6.34 -8.97 13.16
N ILE A 45 -6.99 -9.98 13.71
CA ILE A 45 -7.86 -9.87 14.87
C ILE A 45 -7.13 -10.47 16.07
N ILE A 46 -6.97 -9.67 17.11
CA ILE A 46 -6.29 -10.09 18.34
C ILE A 46 -7.17 -9.80 19.54
N GLN A 47 -6.90 -10.50 20.65
CA GLN A 47 -7.56 -10.27 21.91
C GLN A 47 -6.56 -9.72 22.93
N VAL A 48 -6.91 -8.63 23.61
CA VAL A 48 -6.11 -8.07 24.71
C VAL A 48 -6.88 -8.29 26.01
N SER A 49 -6.22 -8.85 27.00
CA SER A 49 -6.81 -9.14 28.31
C SER A 49 -5.83 -8.85 29.42
N GLY A 50 -6.33 -8.79 30.65
CA GLY A 50 -5.54 -8.51 31.84
C GLY A 50 -5.52 -7.02 32.20
N GLU A 51 -4.39 -6.53 32.62
CA GLU A 51 -4.21 -5.17 33.18
C GLU A 51 -4.00 -4.10 32.10
N VAL A 52 -5.01 -3.93 31.26
CA VAL A 52 -5.11 -2.84 30.28
C VAL A 52 -6.39 -2.04 30.52
N ILE A 53 -6.42 -0.81 30.06
CA ILE A 53 -7.55 0.11 30.34
C ILE A 53 -8.86 -0.44 29.73
N ALA A 54 -8.83 -0.94 28.50
CA ALA A 54 -10.00 -1.46 27.79
C ALA A 54 -9.70 -2.82 27.17
N PRO A 55 -9.72 -3.91 27.96
CA PRO A 55 -9.54 -5.26 27.40
C PRO A 55 -10.66 -5.60 26.41
N GLY A 56 -10.33 -6.35 25.40
CA GLY A 56 -11.29 -6.73 24.36
C GLY A 56 -10.64 -7.27 23.12
N VAL A 57 -11.42 -7.38 22.07
CA VAL A 57 -10.97 -7.85 20.73
C VAL A 57 -10.79 -6.64 19.82
N TYR A 58 -9.65 -6.59 19.15
CA TYR A 58 -9.27 -5.47 18.30
C TYR A 58 -8.75 -5.94 16.95
N ALA A 59 -8.99 -5.13 15.92
CA ALA A 59 -8.41 -5.32 14.61
C ALA A 59 -7.18 -4.42 14.46
N LEU A 60 -6.08 -4.98 14.00
CA LEU A 60 -4.82 -4.27 13.78
C LEU A 60 -4.28 -4.57 12.39
N PRO A 61 -3.47 -3.66 11.80
CA PRO A 61 -2.77 -3.97 10.57
C PRO A 61 -1.86 -5.19 10.71
N THR A 62 -1.70 -5.93 9.61
CA THR A 62 -0.73 -7.03 9.55
C THR A 62 0.67 -6.54 9.94
N ALA A 63 1.43 -7.38 10.61
CA ALA A 63 2.77 -7.08 11.13
C ALA A 63 2.78 -6.06 12.28
N SER A 64 1.66 -5.83 12.95
CA SER A 64 1.62 -5.04 14.19
C SER A 64 2.31 -5.79 15.33
N ARG A 65 2.84 -5.04 16.27
CA ARG A 65 3.50 -5.59 17.46
C ARG A 65 2.61 -5.44 18.69
N VAL A 66 2.97 -6.13 19.74
CA VAL A 66 2.22 -6.09 21.03
C VAL A 66 2.00 -4.66 21.51
N LEU A 67 2.99 -3.78 21.34
CA LEU A 67 2.86 -2.38 21.72
C LEU A 67 1.64 -1.70 21.07
N ALA A 68 1.41 -1.94 19.78
CA ALA A 68 0.26 -1.38 19.07
C ALA A 68 -1.07 -1.88 19.65
N ALA A 69 -1.15 -3.15 20.04
CA ALA A 69 -2.33 -3.71 20.67
C ALA A 69 -2.60 -3.08 22.05
N ILE A 70 -1.57 -2.86 22.84
CA ILE A 70 -1.69 -2.20 24.15
C ILE A 70 -2.16 -0.76 23.96
N GLU A 71 -1.62 -0.03 22.99
CA GLU A 71 -2.02 1.34 22.70
C GLU A 71 -3.50 1.45 22.31
N ILE A 72 -3.98 0.55 21.45
CA ILE A 72 -5.39 0.57 21.04
C ILE A 72 -6.33 0.18 22.19
N ALA A 73 -5.84 -0.61 23.13
CA ALA A 73 -6.57 -0.97 24.35
C ALA A 73 -6.55 0.13 25.42
N GLY A 74 -5.99 1.29 25.12
CA GLY A 74 -5.94 2.43 26.01
C GLY A 74 -4.68 2.51 26.89
N GLY A 75 -3.77 1.56 26.77
CA GLY A 75 -2.55 1.49 27.54
C GLY A 75 -2.64 0.58 28.75
N PHE A 76 -1.56 0.51 29.52
CA PHE A 76 -1.49 -0.28 30.74
C PHE A 76 -2.23 0.39 31.90
N THR A 77 -2.79 -0.42 32.81
CA THR A 77 -3.25 0.07 34.11
C THR A 77 -2.06 0.29 35.04
N PRO A 78 -2.23 1.08 36.14
CA PRO A 78 -1.17 1.25 37.13
C PRO A 78 -0.71 -0.06 37.77
N GLU A 79 -1.54 -1.08 37.80
CA GLU A 79 -1.23 -2.39 38.39
C GLU A 79 -0.55 -3.34 37.41
N ALA A 80 -0.38 -2.95 36.14
CA ALA A 80 0.19 -3.82 35.11
C ALA A 80 1.68 -4.06 35.35
N ASN A 81 2.09 -5.33 35.18
CA ASN A 81 3.50 -5.69 35.18
C ASN A 81 4.05 -5.62 33.76
N ILE A 82 4.52 -4.44 33.38
CA ILE A 82 4.99 -4.13 32.02
C ILE A 82 6.21 -4.98 31.65
N GLU A 83 7.08 -5.29 32.63
CA GLU A 83 8.31 -6.03 32.38
C GLU A 83 8.08 -7.46 31.87
N LEU A 84 6.97 -8.06 32.22
CA LEU A 84 6.62 -9.40 31.76
C LEU A 84 5.97 -9.42 30.36
N VAL A 85 5.74 -8.27 29.77
CA VAL A 85 5.13 -8.14 28.45
C VAL A 85 6.19 -7.82 27.40
N ASN A 86 6.31 -8.68 26.38
CA ASN A 86 7.20 -8.41 25.25
C ASN A 86 6.50 -7.48 24.26
N LEU A 87 6.70 -6.18 24.39
CA LEU A 87 6.08 -5.15 23.55
C LEU A 87 6.54 -5.21 22.09
N ALA A 88 7.69 -5.79 21.82
CA ALA A 88 8.26 -5.88 20.49
C ALA A 88 7.85 -7.15 19.73
N LYS A 89 7.11 -8.05 20.37
CA LYS A 89 6.69 -9.30 19.74
C LYS A 89 5.72 -9.02 18.59
N PRO A 90 5.98 -9.56 17.37
CA PRO A 90 5.02 -9.45 16.28
C PRO A 90 3.74 -10.24 16.58
N LEU A 91 2.61 -9.69 16.18
CA LEU A 91 1.31 -10.31 16.39
C LEU A 91 0.89 -11.14 15.19
N GLU A 92 0.20 -12.23 15.45
CA GLU A 92 -0.43 -13.07 14.46
C GLU A 92 -1.95 -13.00 14.62
N ASP A 93 -2.68 -13.30 13.54
CA ASP A 93 -4.13 -13.37 13.56
C ASP A 93 -4.61 -14.43 14.58
N GLY A 94 -5.58 -14.06 15.39
CA GLY A 94 -6.12 -14.93 16.44
C GLY A 94 -5.29 -14.99 17.72
N GLU A 95 -4.26 -14.17 17.86
CA GLU A 95 -3.41 -14.17 19.05
C GLU A 95 -4.10 -13.51 20.23
N LYS A 96 -3.88 -14.04 21.43
CA LYS A 96 -4.33 -13.48 22.68
C LYS A 96 -3.14 -12.89 23.46
N ILE A 97 -3.26 -11.63 23.83
CA ILE A 97 -2.28 -10.96 24.67
C ILE A 97 -2.83 -10.88 26.08
N TRP A 98 -2.05 -11.36 27.03
CA TRP A 98 -2.39 -11.28 28.46
C TRP A 98 -1.38 -10.43 29.18
N VAL A 99 -1.85 -9.39 29.89
CA VAL A 99 -1.02 -8.49 30.67
C VAL A 99 -1.17 -8.84 32.14
N PRO A 100 -0.12 -9.38 32.77
CA PRO A 100 -0.19 -9.74 34.18
C PRO A 100 -0.20 -8.51 35.09
N ALA A 101 -0.81 -8.68 36.25
CA ALA A 101 -0.73 -7.68 37.32
C ALA A 101 0.59 -7.77 38.08
N MET A 102 1.04 -6.66 38.63
CA MET A 102 2.12 -6.67 39.60
C MET A 102 1.61 -7.32 40.90
N VAL A 103 2.43 -8.18 41.46
CA VAL A 103 2.14 -8.87 42.73
C VAL A 103 2.69 -8.07 43.88
#